data_2f90f0257aefc978443d530e2029d0eb
#
_entry.id   2f90f0257aefc978443d530e2029d0eb
#
_cell.length_a   1.000
_cell.length_b   1.000
_cell.length_c   1.000
_cell.angle_alpha   90.00
_cell.angle_beta   90.00
_cell.angle_gamma   90.00
#
_symmetry.space_group_name_H-M   'P 1'
#
loop_
_entity.id
_entity.type
_entity.pdbx_description
1 polymer ?
#
loop_
_entity_poly.entity_id
_entity_poly.type
_entity_poly.pdbx_seq_one_letter_code
_entity_poly.pdbx_strand_id
1 'polypeptide(L)'
;MASSVRKVRARKFTIFHPSDFSLPSEAAFAHALKIALQSKAKLDIMHVEPQLDPERPYWTEYPAVRSTLARWGLLPDGVRPEEVAKAGVLVRKVLTASSSPLDSMLRHFRRFRPDLIVLATHQREGLDRWLHKATAEPLARKSGAMTLFVPREGRGFVSLADGAVKLERILIPVDHDPDPQTAIDKASLLAKGLGCTSAELRLLHVGKGEQMPVVDLPRAGWSYRSMVRQGNVVEEILKAENEWQADLLVLMTQGHLDFLDALRGSTTERVLRGAHCAVLAIPASR
;
A
#
# COMPACT_ATOMS: atom_id res chain seq x y z
N MET A 1 12.46 -45.35 -14.30
CA MET A 1 12.94 -44.31 -13.41
C MET A 1 12.08 -43.06 -13.59
N ALA A 2 11.13 -42.82 -12.74
CA ALA A 2 10.22 -41.68 -12.84
C ALA A 2 10.88 -40.47 -12.15
N SER A 3 11.23 -39.45 -12.95
CA SER A 3 11.77 -38.17 -12.45
C SER A 3 10.69 -37.41 -11.73
N SER A 4 10.80 -37.33 -10.41
CA SER A 4 9.95 -36.48 -9.55
C SER A 4 10.29 -35.02 -9.80
N VAL A 5 9.56 -34.36 -10.69
CA VAL A 5 9.63 -32.90 -10.84
C VAL A 5 9.03 -32.29 -9.58
N ARG A 6 9.89 -31.84 -8.67
CA ARG A 6 9.47 -30.98 -7.54
C ARG A 6 8.82 -29.72 -8.11
N LYS A 7 7.47 -29.65 -8.07
CA LYS A 7 6.72 -28.42 -8.30
C LYS A 7 7.23 -27.36 -7.30
N VAL A 8 8.03 -26.43 -7.79
CA VAL A 8 8.38 -25.25 -7.00
C VAL A 8 7.07 -24.51 -6.72
N ARG A 9 6.60 -24.58 -5.48
CA ARG A 9 5.42 -23.82 -5.07
C ARG A 9 5.74 -22.34 -5.25
N ALA A 10 5.05 -21.68 -6.17
CA ALA A 10 5.17 -20.23 -6.33
C ALA A 10 4.99 -19.54 -4.96
N ARG A 11 5.87 -18.60 -4.65
CA ARG A 11 5.81 -17.83 -3.41
C ARG A 11 4.48 -17.06 -3.35
N LYS A 12 3.70 -17.23 -2.28
CA LYS A 12 2.48 -16.45 -2.09
C LYS A 12 2.83 -14.97 -1.91
N PHE A 13 2.04 -14.11 -2.51
CA PHE A 13 2.09 -12.67 -2.28
C PHE A 13 1.95 -12.38 -0.78
N THR A 14 2.77 -11.51 -0.25
CA THR A 14 2.82 -11.20 1.17
C THR A 14 2.60 -9.72 1.40
N ILE A 15 1.62 -9.41 2.23
CA ILE A 15 1.27 -8.06 2.64
C ILE A 15 1.70 -7.88 4.09
N PHE A 16 2.31 -6.76 4.39
CA PHE A 16 2.72 -6.38 5.74
C PHE A 16 1.98 -5.12 6.19
N HIS A 17 1.42 -5.17 7.38
CA HIS A 17 0.76 -4.05 8.03
C HIS A 17 1.32 -3.86 9.43
N PRO A 18 2.14 -2.82 9.69
CA PRO A 18 2.51 -2.46 11.05
C PRO A 18 1.31 -1.81 11.74
N SER A 19 0.98 -2.27 12.92
CA SER A 19 -0.12 -1.76 13.73
C SER A 19 0.41 -1.11 15.01
N ASP A 20 -0.05 0.09 15.31
CA ASP A 20 0.16 0.78 16.57
C ASP A 20 -1.09 0.74 17.48
N PHE A 21 -2.07 -0.09 17.09
CA PHE A 21 -3.38 -0.24 17.74
C PHE A 21 -4.25 1.03 17.74
N SER A 22 -3.85 2.06 17.01
CA SER A 22 -4.62 3.30 16.93
C SER A 22 -5.79 3.17 15.94
N LEU A 23 -6.86 3.96 16.17
CA LEU A 23 -8.00 4.07 15.24
C LEU A 23 -7.58 4.49 13.82
N PRO A 24 -6.60 5.39 13.62
CA PRO A 24 -6.12 5.72 12.28
C PRO A 24 -5.58 4.54 11.49
N SER A 25 -5.06 3.54 12.19
CA SER A 25 -4.54 2.31 11.57
C SER A 25 -5.66 1.44 10.99
N GLU A 26 -6.93 1.64 11.39
CA GLU A 26 -8.06 0.80 10.94
C GLU A 26 -8.30 0.93 9.42
N ALA A 27 -8.18 2.13 8.85
CA ALA A 27 -8.33 2.31 7.41
C ALA A 27 -7.23 1.58 6.62
N ALA A 28 -5.98 1.68 7.05
CA ALA A 28 -4.87 0.96 6.43
C ALA A 28 -5.02 -0.55 6.60
N PHE A 29 -5.45 -1.01 7.78
CA PHE A 29 -5.75 -2.41 8.02
C PHE A 29 -6.85 -2.93 7.09
N ALA A 30 -7.96 -2.20 6.90
CA ALA A 30 -9.03 -2.58 6.00
C ALA A 30 -8.54 -2.75 4.56
N HIS A 31 -7.69 -1.83 4.06
CA HIS A 31 -7.06 -1.97 2.75
C HIS A 31 -6.16 -3.20 2.68
N ALA A 32 -5.30 -3.41 3.68
CA ALA A 32 -4.42 -4.58 3.73
C ALA A 32 -5.21 -5.90 3.74
N LEU A 33 -6.27 -5.98 4.54
CA LEU A 33 -7.13 -7.15 4.63
C LEU A 33 -7.88 -7.40 3.32
N LYS A 34 -8.46 -6.36 2.71
CA LYS A 34 -9.19 -6.49 1.44
C LYS A 34 -8.29 -6.95 0.30
N ILE A 35 -7.11 -6.34 0.16
CA ILE A 35 -6.11 -6.75 -0.84
C ILE A 35 -5.68 -8.20 -0.57
N ALA A 36 -5.45 -8.58 0.69
CA ALA A 36 -5.05 -9.94 1.04
C ALA A 36 -6.12 -10.99 0.68
N LEU A 37 -7.38 -10.69 0.94
CA LEU A 37 -8.51 -11.55 0.57
C LEU A 37 -8.58 -11.79 -0.93
N GLN A 38 -8.60 -10.72 -1.71
CA GLN A 38 -8.77 -10.79 -3.15
C GLN A 38 -7.58 -11.46 -3.85
N SER A 39 -6.36 -11.18 -3.37
CA SER A 39 -5.14 -11.79 -3.93
C SER A 39 -4.79 -13.15 -3.32
N LYS A 40 -5.60 -13.68 -2.39
CA LYS A 40 -5.32 -14.91 -1.62
C LYS A 40 -3.93 -14.88 -0.98
N ALA A 41 -3.52 -13.72 -0.52
CA ALA A 41 -2.19 -13.44 0.01
C ALA A 41 -2.04 -13.86 1.48
N LYS A 42 -0.81 -13.74 1.97
CA LYS A 42 -0.53 -13.72 3.41
C LYS A 42 -0.60 -12.28 3.89
N LEU A 43 -1.20 -12.06 5.06
CA LEU A 43 -1.22 -10.78 5.76
C LEU A 43 -0.49 -10.91 7.09
N ASP A 44 0.65 -10.26 7.22
CA ASP A 44 1.38 -10.14 8.47
C ASP A 44 1.02 -8.81 9.14
N ILE A 45 0.46 -8.88 10.34
CA ILE A 45 0.16 -7.72 11.18
C ILE A 45 1.14 -7.72 12.33
N MET A 46 2.02 -6.73 12.41
CA MET A 46 3.07 -6.68 13.42
C MET A 46 2.93 -5.46 14.32
N HIS A 47 2.99 -5.73 15.63
CA HIS A 47 3.11 -4.69 16.65
C HIS A 47 4.45 -4.83 17.38
N VAL A 48 5.08 -3.69 17.67
CA VAL A 48 6.35 -3.64 18.38
C VAL A 48 6.23 -2.67 19.55
N GLU A 49 6.46 -3.19 20.75
CA GLU A 49 6.52 -2.42 21.98
C GLU A 49 7.96 -2.35 22.50
N PRO A 50 8.36 -1.27 23.17
CA PRO A 50 9.68 -1.21 23.81
C PRO A 50 9.88 -2.32 24.84
N GLN A 51 8.84 -2.58 25.64
CA GLN A 51 8.79 -3.65 26.63
C GLN A 51 7.37 -4.21 26.67
N LEU A 52 7.25 -5.54 26.66
CA LEU A 52 5.94 -6.19 26.80
C LEU A 52 5.50 -6.18 28.25
N ASP A 53 4.25 -5.78 28.46
CA ASP A 53 3.56 -5.91 29.72
C ASP A 53 2.83 -7.27 29.72
N PRO A 54 3.16 -8.20 30.65
CA PRO A 54 2.52 -9.51 30.71
C PRO A 54 1.01 -9.46 30.98
N GLU A 55 0.51 -8.38 31.62
CA GLU A 55 -0.90 -8.23 31.99
C GLU A 55 -1.72 -7.57 30.85
N ARG A 56 -1.07 -6.92 29.88
CA ARG A 56 -1.76 -6.25 28.79
C ARG A 56 -2.33 -7.24 27.77
N PRO A 57 -3.61 -7.16 27.44
CA PRO A 57 -4.25 -8.09 26.53
C PRO A 57 -3.97 -7.72 25.04
N TYR A 58 -2.72 -7.66 24.65
CA TYR A 58 -2.32 -7.27 23.28
C TYR A 58 -3.12 -7.93 22.17
N TRP A 59 -3.43 -9.21 22.32
CA TRP A 59 -4.12 -9.97 21.27
C TRP A 59 -5.53 -9.48 20.98
N THR A 60 -6.18 -8.83 21.97
CA THR A 60 -7.49 -8.20 21.79
C THR A 60 -7.42 -6.82 21.17
N GLU A 61 -6.27 -6.17 21.31
CA GLU A 61 -6.00 -4.84 20.74
C GLU A 61 -5.64 -4.90 19.23
N TYR A 62 -5.19 -6.07 18.76
CA TYR A 62 -4.93 -6.25 17.33
C TYR A 62 -6.20 -6.00 16.51
N PRO A 63 -6.03 -5.47 15.28
CA PRO A 63 -7.14 -5.31 14.35
C PRO A 63 -8.00 -6.59 14.30
N ALA A 64 -9.29 -6.40 14.46
CA ALA A 64 -10.25 -7.49 14.67
C ALA A 64 -10.63 -8.13 13.32
N VAL A 65 -9.74 -8.94 12.75
CA VAL A 65 -9.91 -9.58 11.43
C VAL A 65 -11.26 -10.26 11.30
N ARG A 66 -11.67 -11.09 12.28
CA ARG A 66 -12.94 -11.84 12.23
C ARG A 66 -14.15 -10.93 12.25
N SER A 67 -14.18 -9.97 13.17
CA SER A 67 -15.28 -9.01 13.27
C SER A 67 -15.35 -8.11 12.02
N THR A 68 -14.22 -7.76 11.42
CA THR A 68 -14.20 -7.03 10.16
C THR A 68 -14.78 -7.86 9.02
N LEU A 69 -14.41 -9.13 8.92
CA LEU A 69 -14.93 -10.04 7.90
C LEU A 69 -16.43 -10.33 8.10
N ALA A 70 -16.89 -10.44 9.35
CA ALA A 70 -18.31 -10.58 9.66
C ALA A 70 -19.08 -9.30 9.30
N ARG A 71 -18.59 -8.13 9.69
CA ARG A 71 -19.16 -6.84 9.31
C ARG A 71 -19.26 -6.66 7.78
N TRP A 72 -18.32 -7.23 7.04
CA TRP A 72 -18.34 -7.23 5.57
C TRP A 72 -19.22 -8.34 4.97
N GLY A 73 -19.90 -9.13 5.78
CA GLY A 73 -20.75 -10.23 5.33
C GLY A 73 -20.02 -11.41 4.70
N LEU A 74 -18.71 -11.50 4.93
CA LEU A 74 -17.84 -12.55 4.35
C LEU A 74 -17.73 -13.79 5.26
N LEU A 75 -18.00 -13.64 6.53
CA LEU A 75 -18.05 -14.70 7.51
C LEU A 75 -19.22 -14.48 8.47
N PRO A 76 -19.81 -15.55 9.05
CA PRO A 76 -20.74 -15.42 10.17
C PRO A 76 -20.05 -14.82 11.41
N ASP A 77 -20.83 -14.25 12.32
CA ASP A 77 -20.31 -13.82 13.62
C ASP A 77 -19.84 -15.04 14.46
N GLY A 78 -18.83 -14.82 15.28
CA GLY A 78 -18.35 -15.82 16.22
C GLY A 78 -17.55 -16.99 15.63
N VAL A 79 -17.21 -16.95 14.34
CA VAL A 79 -16.44 -18.02 13.69
C VAL A 79 -15.05 -18.25 14.32
N ARG A 80 -14.58 -19.49 14.22
CA ARG A 80 -13.24 -19.85 14.68
C ARG A 80 -12.12 -19.32 13.76
N PRO A 81 -10.89 -19.16 14.28
CA PRO A 81 -9.76 -18.66 13.46
C PRO A 81 -9.50 -19.44 12.17
N GLU A 82 -9.77 -20.76 12.17
CA GLU A 82 -9.55 -21.64 11.01
C GLU A 82 -10.48 -21.29 9.83
N GLU A 83 -11.62 -20.68 10.12
CA GLU A 83 -12.58 -20.27 9.09
C GLU A 83 -12.09 -19.07 8.29
N VAL A 84 -11.27 -18.21 8.90
CA VAL A 84 -10.61 -17.10 8.21
C VAL A 84 -9.72 -17.61 7.07
N ALA A 85 -9.00 -18.72 7.31
CA ALA A 85 -8.18 -19.34 6.28
C ALA A 85 -9.02 -19.91 5.12
N LYS A 86 -10.24 -20.39 5.38
CA LYS A 86 -11.19 -20.85 4.36
C LYS A 86 -11.70 -19.69 3.50
N ALA A 87 -11.78 -18.48 4.05
CA ALA A 87 -12.08 -17.26 3.28
C ALA A 87 -10.95 -16.86 2.31
N GLY A 88 -9.80 -17.57 2.33
CA GLY A 88 -8.71 -17.41 1.36
C GLY A 88 -7.57 -16.52 1.84
N VAL A 89 -7.63 -15.94 3.03
CA VAL A 89 -6.56 -15.13 3.60
C VAL A 89 -5.84 -15.87 4.74
N LEU A 90 -4.50 -15.80 4.74
CA LEU A 90 -3.67 -16.30 5.82
C LEU A 90 -3.16 -15.13 6.65
N VAL A 91 -3.74 -14.93 7.83
CA VAL A 91 -3.34 -13.84 8.72
C VAL A 91 -2.37 -14.34 9.78
N ARG A 92 -1.28 -13.61 9.99
CA ARG A 92 -0.35 -13.82 11.09
C ARG A 92 -0.23 -12.52 11.89
N LYS A 93 -0.47 -12.61 13.20
CA LYS A 93 -0.23 -11.54 14.16
C LYS A 93 1.13 -11.76 14.81
N VAL A 94 1.96 -10.72 14.87
CA VAL A 94 3.32 -10.77 15.40
C VAL A 94 3.48 -9.68 16.45
N LEU A 95 3.81 -10.09 17.67
CA LEU A 95 4.11 -9.22 18.80
C LEU A 95 5.59 -9.35 19.13
N THR A 96 6.28 -8.24 19.29
CA THR A 96 7.73 -8.24 19.55
C THR A 96 8.11 -7.13 20.53
N ALA A 97 8.93 -7.47 21.53
CA ALA A 97 9.61 -6.48 22.37
C ALA A 97 10.85 -5.95 21.67
N SER A 98 10.95 -4.63 21.52
CA SER A 98 12.17 -3.99 21.00
C SER A 98 12.14 -2.49 21.22
N SER A 99 13.26 -1.92 21.63
CA SER A 99 13.47 -0.47 21.66
C SER A 99 13.57 0.17 20.28
N SER A 100 13.82 -0.65 19.23
CA SER A 100 13.88 -0.23 17.84
C SER A 100 12.81 -0.96 17.00
N PRO A 101 11.62 -0.39 16.83
CA PRO A 101 10.58 -0.96 15.98
C PRO A 101 11.06 -1.22 14.55
N LEU A 102 11.81 -0.28 13.97
CA LEU A 102 12.36 -0.42 12.64
C LEU A 102 13.24 -1.67 12.47
N ASP A 103 14.20 -1.87 13.37
CA ASP A 103 15.11 -3.03 13.27
C ASP A 103 14.38 -4.35 13.46
N SER A 104 13.34 -4.38 14.29
CA SER A 104 12.49 -5.54 14.46
C SER A 104 11.72 -5.90 13.20
N MET A 105 11.13 -4.91 12.53
CA MET A 105 10.43 -5.09 11.27
C MET A 105 11.40 -5.51 10.15
N LEU A 106 12.58 -4.91 10.07
CA LEU A 106 13.60 -5.28 9.10
C LEU A 106 14.15 -6.70 9.32
N ARG A 107 14.32 -7.13 10.58
CA ARG A 107 14.65 -8.53 10.89
C ARG A 107 13.54 -9.49 10.44
N HIS A 108 12.28 -9.10 10.66
CA HIS A 108 11.13 -9.84 10.17
C HIS A 108 11.15 -9.97 8.65
N PHE A 109 11.48 -8.91 7.91
CA PHE A 109 11.56 -8.90 6.45
C PHE A 109 12.69 -9.75 5.88
N ARG A 110 13.79 -9.95 6.59
CA ARG A 110 14.85 -10.91 6.17
C ARG A 110 14.29 -12.33 6.01
N ARG A 111 13.30 -12.68 6.83
CA ARG A 111 12.67 -14.01 6.82
C ARG A 111 11.38 -14.05 6.00
N PHE A 112 10.62 -12.95 6.00
CA PHE A 112 9.30 -12.84 5.41
C PHE A 112 9.23 -11.55 4.58
N ARG A 113 9.83 -11.59 3.39
CA ARG A 113 9.87 -10.43 2.49
C ARG A 113 8.46 -10.02 2.07
N PRO A 114 7.98 -8.82 2.40
CA PRO A 114 6.71 -8.33 1.89
C PRO A 114 6.83 -7.95 0.42
N ASP A 115 5.75 -8.12 -0.32
CA ASP A 115 5.57 -7.59 -1.67
C ASP A 115 4.87 -6.23 -1.61
N LEU A 116 4.03 -6.03 -0.59
CA LEU A 116 3.32 -4.80 -0.33
C LEU A 116 3.34 -4.48 1.17
N ILE A 117 3.67 -3.25 1.51
CA ILE A 117 3.49 -2.68 2.85
C ILE A 117 2.27 -1.75 2.81
N VAL A 118 1.39 -1.82 3.80
CA VAL A 118 0.23 -0.93 3.90
C VAL A 118 0.31 -0.12 5.19
N LEU A 119 0.36 1.18 5.08
CA LEU A 119 0.60 2.13 6.17
C LEU A 119 -0.52 3.17 6.25
N ALA A 120 -0.90 3.57 7.46
CA ALA A 120 -1.69 4.77 7.67
C ALA A 120 -0.80 6.02 7.64
N THR A 121 -1.30 7.13 7.09
CA THR A 121 -0.59 8.42 7.13
C THR A 121 -1.40 9.49 7.82
N HIS A 122 -0.71 10.38 8.55
CA HIS A 122 -1.29 11.59 9.15
C HIS A 122 -0.92 12.79 8.28
N GLN A 123 -1.90 13.43 7.64
CA GLN A 123 -1.66 14.50 6.66
C GLN A 123 -1.32 15.87 7.28
N ARG A 124 -1.77 16.21 8.48
CA ARG A 124 -1.67 17.58 9.06
C ARG A 124 -0.73 17.76 10.24
N GLU A 125 -0.43 16.73 11.01
CA GLU A 125 0.40 16.87 12.22
C GLU A 125 1.49 15.83 12.40
N GLY A 126 1.69 14.96 11.44
CA GLY A 126 2.33 13.73 11.80
C GLY A 126 3.27 13.06 10.86
N LEU A 127 3.56 13.61 9.68
CA LEU A 127 4.78 13.14 9.00
C LEU A 127 5.98 13.34 9.93
N ASP A 128 6.03 14.45 10.69
CA ASP A 128 7.08 14.66 11.68
C ASP A 128 7.06 13.63 12.81
N ARG A 129 5.89 13.18 13.28
CA ARG A 129 5.82 12.21 14.38
C ARG A 129 5.97 10.76 13.92
N TRP A 130 5.55 10.42 12.70
CA TRP A 130 5.70 9.09 12.11
C TRP A 130 6.96 8.96 11.27
N LEU A 131 7.35 9.99 10.53
CA LEU A 131 8.61 10.05 9.78
C LEU A 131 9.80 10.40 10.68
N HIS A 132 9.66 11.27 11.69
CA HIS A 132 10.74 11.58 12.64
C HIS A 132 10.91 10.54 13.75
N LYS A 133 9.91 9.70 14.05
CA LYS A 133 10.11 8.52 14.89
C LYS A 133 10.32 7.24 14.06
N ALA A 134 11.22 7.34 13.10
CA ALA A 134 12.15 6.27 12.74
C ALA A 134 11.62 4.95 12.16
N THR A 135 10.34 4.77 11.74
CA THR A 135 9.93 3.39 11.43
C THR A 135 9.38 3.17 10.02
N ALA A 136 8.43 3.97 9.54
CA ALA A 136 7.72 3.67 8.30
C ALA A 136 8.55 3.92 7.05
N GLU A 137 9.27 5.01 7.03
CA GLU A 137 10.08 5.47 5.91
C GLU A 137 11.33 4.61 5.68
N PRO A 138 12.16 4.35 6.71
CA PRO A 138 13.26 3.40 6.58
C PRO A 138 12.79 1.98 6.27
N LEU A 139 11.57 1.62 6.72
CA LEU A 139 10.99 0.32 6.44
C LEU A 139 10.67 0.17 4.94
N ALA A 140 9.94 1.12 4.35
CA ALA A 140 9.62 1.14 2.93
C ALA A 140 10.90 1.10 2.08
N ARG A 141 11.90 1.91 2.43
CA ARG A 141 13.19 1.98 1.75
C ARG A 141 13.99 0.68 1.78
N LYS A 142 14.26 0.18 2.99
CA LYS A 142 15.13 -0.99 3.17
C LYS A 142 14.47 -2.30 2.73
N SER A 143 13.15 -2.31 2.60
CA SER A 143 12.40 -3.49 2.14
C SER A 143 12.44 -3.67 0.63
N GLY A 144 12.52 -2.58 -0.14
CA GLY A 144 12.32 -2.59 -1.60
C GLY A 144 10.92 -3.04 -2.02
N ALA A 145 9.95 -3.03 -1.09
CA ALA A 145 8.57 -3.41 -1.36
C ALA A 145 7.74 -2.20 -1.79
N MET A 146 6.73 -2.43 -2.62
CA MET A 146 5.71 -1.42 -2.86
C MET A 146 5.07 -0.99 -1.54
N THR A 147 4.72 0.28 -1.41
CA THR A 147 4.10 0.79 -0.18
C THR A 147 2.84 1.56 -0.51
N LEU A 148 1.71 1.10 0.04
CA LEU A 148 0.43 1.78 -0.02
C LEU A 148 0.26 2.63 1.25
N PHE A 149 0.20 3.92 1.06
CA PHE A 149 -0.09 4.90 2.10
C PHE A 149 -1.58 5.22 2.07
N VAL A 150 -2.28 4.97 3.17
CA VAL A 150 -3.72 5.23 3.30
C VAL A 150 -3.89 6.45 4.21
N PRO A 151 -4.49 7.54 3.72
CA PRO A 151 -4.68 8.73 4.52
C PRO A 151 -5.68 8.49 5.66
N ARG A 152 -5.40 9.05 6.83
CA ARG A 152 -6.30 9.01 7.98
C ARG A 152 -7.59 9.81 7.74
N GLU A 153 -7.45 11.01 7.21
CA GLU A 153 -8.53 11.99 7.01
C GLU A 153 -8.83 12.20 5.53
N GLY A 154 -8.56 11.22 4.69
CA GLY A 154 -8.71 11.31 3.25
C GLY A 154 -9.55 10.18 2.66
N ARG A 155 -9.47 10.08 1.35
CA ARG A 155 -10.17 9.05 0.59
C ARG A 155 -9.36 7.77 0.52
N GLY A 156 -9.78 6.75 1.27
CA GLY A 156 -9.38 5.38 0.98
C GLY A 156 -10.32 4.77 -0.07
N PHE A 157 -9.87 3.74 -0.76
CA PHE A 157 -10.70 3.04 -1.75
C PHE A 157 -11.37 1.77 -1.21
N VAL A 158 -11.21 1.45 0.08
CA VAL A 158 -11.89 0.34 0.76
C VAL A 158 -12.77 0.91 1.87
N SER A 159 -14.05 0.61 1.80
CA SER A 159 -15.04 1.00 2.80
C SER A 159 -14.83 0.21 4.10
N LEU A 160 -14.80 0.90 5.23
CA LEU A 160 -14.71 0.28 6.55
C LEU A 160 -16.01 -0.47 6.92
N ALA A 161 -17.15 0.01 6.41
CA ALA A 161 -18.46 -0.52 6.79
C ALA A 161 -18.70 -1.91 6.22
N ASP A 162 -18.43 -2.13 4.93
CA ASP A 162 -18.81 -3.32 4.19
C ASP A 162 -17.67 -3.93 3.35
N GLY A 163 -16.49 -3.30 3.35
CA GLY A 163 -15.35 -3.74 2.54
C GLY A 163 -15.56 -3.55 1.04
N ALA A 164 -16.53 -2.74 0.62
CA ALA A 164 -16.71 -2.38 -0.78
C ALA A 164 -15.45 -1.65 -1.30
N VAL A 165 -15.10 -1.92 -2.55
CA VAL A 165 -13.95 -1.29 -3.21
C VAL A 165 -14.45 -0.25 -4.20
N LYS A 166 -14.01 0.99 -4.02
CA LYS A 166 -14.22 2.08 -4.95
C LYS A 166 -12.87 2.55 -5.48
N LEU A 167 -12.41 1.94 -6.55
CA LEU A 167 -11.14 2.24 -7.21
C LEU A 167 -11.39 2.41 -8.71
N GLU A 168 -11.95 3.57 -9.05
CA GLU A 168 -12.40 3.90 -10.40
C GLU A 168 -11.48 4.91 -11.09
N ARG A 169 -10.77 5.75 -10.31
CA ARG A 169 -9.97 6.87 -10.80
C ARG A 169 -8.54 6.75 -10.28
N ILE A 170 -7.63 6.38 -11.18
CA ILE A 170 -6.23 6.16 -10.86
C ILE A 170 -5.37 7.19 -11.59
N LEU A 171 -4.71 8.08 -10.84
CA LEU A 171 -3.79 9.08 -11.36
C LEU A 171 -2.35 8.58 -11.29
N ILE A 172 -1.65 8.63 -12.41
CA ILE A 172 -0.27 8.18 -12.52
C ILE A 172 0.57 9.31 -13.12
N PRO A 173 1.31 10.08 -12.32
CA PRO A 173 2.34 10.97 -12.82
C PRO A 173 3.41 10.17 -13.56
N VAL A 174 3.78 10.64 -14.75
CA VAL A 174 4.71 9.95 -15.64
C VAL A 174 5.81 10.88 -16.11
N ASP A 175 7.02 10.33 -16.16
CA ASP A 175 8.18 10.94 -16.78
C ASP A 175 9.04 9.82 -17.41
N HIS A 176 10.13 10.17 -18.10
CA HIS A 176 11.01 9.20 -18.75
C HIS A 176 11.85 8.39 -17.74
N ASP A 177 12.18 9.00 -16.60
CA ASP A 177 12.96 8.36 -15.54
C ASP A 177 12.34 8.67 -14.16
N PRO A 178 11.94 7.64 -13.40
CA PRO A 178 11.96 6.22 -13.75
C PRO A 178 10.88 5.82 -14.78
N ASP A 179 11.10 4.69 -15.49
CA ASP A 179 10.18 4.16 -16.49
C ASP A 179 8.75 4.00 -15.94
N PRO A 180 7.76 4.72 -16.49
CA PRO A 180 6.39 4.73 -15.99
C PRO A 180 5.63 3.43 -16.25
N GLN A 181 6.10 2.55 -17.16
CA GLN A 181 5.42 1.30 -17.48
C GLN A 181 5.20 0.44 -16.23
N THR A 182 6.20 0.39 -15.36
CA THR A 182 6.10 -0.35 -14.09
C THR A 182 4.95 0.16 -13.22
N ALA A 183 4.73 1.49 -13.14
CA ALA A 183 3.61 2.06 -12.37
C ALA A 183 2.26 1.64 -12.95
N ILE A 184 2.11 1.71 -14.26
CA ILE A 184 0.89 1.33 -14.99
C ILE A 184 0.57 -0.15 -14.76
N ASP A 185 1.57 -1.02 -14.90
CA ASP A 185 1.41 -2.47 -14.73
C ASP A 185 1.02 -2.83 -13.28
N LYS A 186 1.68 -2.22 -12.28
CA LYS A 186 1.38 -2.47 -10.85
C LYS A 186 0.01 -1.91 -10.45
N ALA A 187 -0.35 -0.71 -10.91
CA ALA A 187 -1.68 -0.14 -10.68
C ALA A 187 -2.76 -1.03 -11.29
N SER A 188 -2.55 -1.48 -12.52
CA SER A 188 -3.46 -2.39 -13.24
C SER A 188 -3.61 -3.73 -12.54
N LEU A 189 -2.51 -4.31 -12.08
CA LEU A 189 -2.51 -5.57 -11.34
C LEU A 189 -3.26 -5.44 -10.01
N LEU A 190 -3.03 -4.35 -9.27
CA LEU A 190 -3.73 -4.08 -8.01
C LEU A 190 -5.24 -3.95 -8.23
N ALA A 191 -5.66 -3.12 -9.18
CA ALA A 191 -7.08 -2.89 -9.43
C ALA A 191 -7.78 -4.15 -9.96
N LYS A 192 -7.17 -4.89 -10.88
CA LYS A 192 -7.68 -6.22 -11.33
C LYS A 192 -7.76 -7.21 -10.17
N GLY A 193 -6.73 -7.27 -9.34
CA GLY A 193 -6.71 -8.11 -8.14
C GLY A 193 -7.81 -7.76 -7.14
N LEU A 194 -8.26 -6.52 -7.09
CA LEU A 194 -9.39 -6.06 -6.29
C LEU A 194 -10.76 -6.26 -6.95
N GLY A 195 -10.80 -6.84 -8.16
CA GLY A 195 -12.04 -7.09 -8.89
C GLY A 195 -12.60 -5.87 -9.61
N CYS A 196 -11.80 -4.81 -9.80
CA CYS A 196 -12.24 -3.64 -10.56
C CYS A 196 -12.38 -3.98 -12.04
N THR A 197 -13.59 -3.97 -12.55
CA THR A 197 -13.92 -4.28 -13.95
C THR A 197 -13.82 -3.06 -14.85
N SER A 198 -13.97 -1.88 -14.28
CA SER A 198 -13.86 -0.59 -14.96
C SER A 198 -13.05 0.38 -14.12
N ALA A 199 -12.08 1.03 -14.73
CA ALA A 199 -11.31 2.12 -14.13
C ALA A 199 -10.89 3.10 -15.22
N GLU A 200 -10.72 4.38 -14.85
CA GLU A 200 -10.07 5.38 -15.70
C GLU A 200 -8.65 5.61 -15.16
N LEU A 201 -7.65 5.43 -16.00
CA LEU A 201 -6.27 5.80 -15.71
C LEU A 201 -5.97 7.14 -16.38
N ARG A 202 -5.52 8.10 -15.58
CA ARG A 202 -4.96 9.36 -16.11
C ARG A 202 -3.47 9.38 -15.94
N LEU A 203 -2.78 9.52 -17.06
CA LEU A 203 -1.33 9.70 -17.10
C LEU A 203 -1.05 11.20 -17.13
N LEU A 204 -0.39 11.71 -16.08
CA LEU A 204 -0.06 13.13 -15.95
C LEU A 204 1.43 13.35 -16.19
N HIS A 205 1.76 14.06 -17.25
CA HIS A 205 3.11 14.61 -17.45
C HIS A 205 3.12 16.09 -17.08
N VAL A 206 4.09 16.50 -16.25
CA VAL A 206 4.30 17.92 -15.91
C VAL A 206 5.55 18.40 -16.62
N GLY A 207 5.34 19.04 -17.76
CA GLY A 207 6.43 19.49 -18.65
C GLY A 207 5.89 19.91 -20.01
N LYS A 208 6.71 19.78 -21.04
CA LYS A 208 6.31 20.01 -22.42
C LYS A 208 5.61 18.79 -22.99
N GLY A 209 4.52 18.98 -23.74
CA GLY A 209 3.73 17.88 -24.29
C GLY A 209 4.50 16.93 -25.20
N GLU A 210 5.50 17.45 -25.90
CA GLU A 210 6.41 16.67 -26.76
C GLU A 210 7.27 15.65 -25.96
N GLN A 211 7.34 15.83 -24.66
CA GLN A 211 8.10 14.98 -23.73
C GLN A 211 7.21 13.97 -22.99
N MET A 212 5.96 13.78 -23.39
CA MET A 212 5.10 12.76 -22.80
C MET A 212 5.64 11.36 -23.11
N PRO A 213 5.94 10.52 -22.09
CA PRO A 213 6.43 9.16 -22.34
C PRO A 213 5.43 8.31 -23.13
N VAL A 214 5.94 7.49 -24.03
CA VAL A 214 5.13 6.46 -24.71
C VAL A 214 5.07 5.22 -23.82
N VAL A 215 3.85 4.71 -23.58
CA VAL A 215 3.60 3.58 -22.69
C VAL A 215 2.62 2.60 -23.33
N ASP A 216 2.73 1.35 -22.94
CA ASP A 216 1.78 0.31 -23.30
C ASP A 216 0.60 0.31 -22.33
N LEU A 217 -0.60 0.47 -22.86
CA LEU A 217 -1.83 0.54 -22.06
C LEU A 217 -2.53 -0.83 -22.05
N PRO A 218 -2.94 -1.32 -20.87
CA PRO A 218 -3.68 -2.59 -20.78
C PRO A 218 -4.99 -2.54 -21.56
N ARG A 219 -5.25 -3.53 -22.42
CA ARG A 219 -6.35 -3.51 -23.41
C ARG A 219 -7.73 -3.83 -22.86
N ALA A 220 -7.90 -4.17 -21.60
CA ALA A 220 -9.15 -4.77 -21.13
C ALA A 220 -10.00 -3.78 -20.30
N GLY A 221 -11.07 -3.26 -20.87
CA GLY A 221 -12.23 -2.69 -20.16
C GLY A 221 -12.01 -1.35 -19.44
N TRP A 222 -10.82 -0.77 -19.53
CA TRP A 222 -10.47 0.47 -18.85
C TRP A 222 -10.31 1.62 -19.84
N SER A 223 -10.64 2.83 -19.38
CA SER A 223 -10.41 4.05 -20.17
C SER A 223 -9.08 4.69 -19.77
N TYR A 224 -8.45 5.38 -20.73
CA TYR A 224 -7.15 6.02 -20.56
C TYR A 224 -7.20 7.45 -21.07
N ARG A 225 -6.61 8.36 -20.30
CA ARG A 225 -6.42 9.75 -20.73
C ARG A 225 -5.03 10.22 -20.37
N SER A 226 -4.39 10.89 -21.31
CA SER A 226 -3.13 11.60 -21.07
C SER A 226 -3.41 13.07 -20.80
N MET A 227 -2.70 13.64 -19.85
CA MET A 227 -2.76 15.04 -19.45
C MET A 227 -1.36 15.60 -19.44
N VAL A 228 -1.19 16.81 -19.99
CA VAL A 228 0.05 17.57 -19.87
C VAL A 228 -0.25 18.86 -19.13
N ARG A 229 0.57 19.15 -18.12
CA ARG A 229 0.49 20.39 -17.35
C ARG A 229 1.87 21.06 -17.31
N GLN A 230 1.89 22.35 -17.05
CA GLN A 230 3.11 23.12 -16.87
C GLN A 230 3.09 23.78 -15.49
N GLY A 231 4.22 23.78 -14.80
CA GLY A 231 4.33 24.37 -13.47
C GLY A 231 5.20 23.56 -12.53
N ASN A 232 4.98 23.73 -11.23
CA ASN A 232 5.66 22.95 -10.22
C ASN A 232 5.08 21.53 -10.18
N VAL A 233 5.95 20.52 -10.32
CA VAL A 233 5.54 19.11 -10.43
C VAL A 233 4.63 18.67 -9.28
N VAL A 234 4.99 19.00 -8.04
CA VAL A 234 4.21 18.62 -6.85
C VAL A 234 2.85 19.28 -6.83
N GLU A 235 2.80 20.58 -7.11
CA GLU A 235 1.56 21.35 -7.10
C GLU A 235 0.61 20.87 -8.19
N GLU A 236 1.10 20.60 -9.39
CA GLU A 236 0.28 20.13 -10.50
C GLU A 236 -0.22 18.70 -10.29
N ILE A 237 0.56 17.81 -9.64
CA ILE A 237 0.10 16.47 -9.25
C ILE A 237 -1.04 16.58 -8.23
N LEU A 238 -0.85 17.35 -7.15
CA LEU A 238 -1.86 17.52 -6.09
C LEU A 238 -3.12 18.21 -6.61
N LYS A 239 -2.97 19.20 -7.48
CA LYS A 239 -4.08 19.88 -8.14
C LYS A 239 -4.87 18.91 -9.03
N ALA A 240 -4.19 18.10 -9.85
CA ALA A 240 -4.83 17.10 -10.69
C ALA A 240 -5.55 16.02 -9.86
N GLU A 241 -4.93 15.53 -8.77
CA GLU A 241 -5.53 14.59 -7.82
C GLU A 241 -6.83 15.14 -7.24
N ASN A 242 -6.78 16.39 -6.76
CA ASN A 242 -7.94 17.01 -6.11
C ASN A 242 -9.04 17.39 -7.09
N GLU A 243 -8.72 18.00 -8.24
CA GLU A 243 -9.72 18.37 -9.25
C GLU A 243 -10.46 17.16 -9.79
N TRP A 244 -9.76 16.08 -10.03
CA TRP A 244 -10.35 14.85 -10.53
C TRP A 244 -10.92 13.94 -9.45
N GLN A 245 -10.63 14.23 -8.18
CA GLN A 245 -11.02 13.40 -7.04
C GLN A 245 -10.52 11.94 -7.21
N ALA A 246 -9.23 11.78 -7.52
CA ALA A 246 -8.62 10.47 -7.71
C ALA A 246 -8.82 9.56 -6.48
N ASP A 247 -9.04 8.28 -6.71
CA ASP A 247 -9.17 7.27 -5.65
C ASP A 247 -7.79 6.71 -5.26
N LEU A 248 -6.86 6.70 -6.23
CA LEU A 248 -5.49 6.26 -6.03
C LEU A 248 -4.52 7.13 -6.85
N LEU A 249 -3.46 7.58 -6.19
CA LEU A 249 -2.31 8.19 -6.83
C LEU A 249 -1.16 7.16 -6.84
N VAL A 250 -0.54 6.91 -7.99
CA VAL A 250 0.56 5.95 -8.12
C VAL A 250 1.84 6.67 -8.48
N LEU A 251 2.87 6.52 -7.66
CA LEU A 251 4.15 7.19 -7.85
C LEU A 251 5.27 6.17 -8.03
N MET A 252 6.08 6.37 -9.06
CA MET A 252 7.39 5.73 -9.13
C MET A 252 8.38 6.49 -8.25
N THR A 253 9.20 5.75 -7.51
CA THR A 253 10.25 6.35 -6.69
C THR A 253 11.62 5.85 -7.16
N GLN A 254 12.60 6.74 -7.26
CA GLN A 254 13.96 6.33 -7.60
C GLN A 254 14.51 5.39 -6.53
N GLY A 255 14.87 4.16 -6.95
CA GLY A 255 15.20 3.04 -6.07
C GLY A 255 16.61 3.07 -5.47
N HIS A 256 17.21 4.24 -5.25
CA HIS A 256 18.53 4.35 -4.63
C HIS A 256 18.49 4.04 -3.13
N LEU A 257 19.62 3.54 -2.60
CA LEU A 257 19.84 3.32 -1.16
C LEU A 257 19.64 4.59 -0.33
N ASP A 258 19.66 5.75 -0.98
CA ASP A 258 19.44 7.09 -0.45
C ASP A 258 17.99 7.58 -0.60
N PHE A 259 17.03 6.65 -0.70
CA PHE A 259 15.58 6.96 -0.83
C PHE A 259 15.07 7.95 0.25
N LEU A 260 15.76 8.07 1.39
CA LEU A 260 15.45 9.05 2.43
C LEU A 260 16.08 10.42 2.22
N ASP A 261 17.31 10.48 1.77
CA ASP A 261 17.89 11.77 1.36
C ASP A 261 17.19 12.26 0.09
N ALA A 262 16.74 11.34 -0.77
CA ALA A 262 15.86 11.63 -1.90
C ALA A 262 14.39 11.88 -1.49
N LEU A 263 13.90 11.39 -0.34
CA LEU A 263 12.55 11.71 0.15
C LEU A 263 12.51 13.02 0.94
N ARG A 264 13.55 13.39 1.68
CA ARG A 264 13.61 14.71 2.32
C ARG A 264 13.60 15.81 1.27
N GLY A 265 12.43 16.47 1.13
CA GLY A 265 12.20 17.48 0.10
C GLY A 265 11.92 16.90 -1.29
N SER A 266 11.86 15.57 -1.47
CA SER A 266 11.57 14.93 -2.75
C SER A 266 10.13 15.17 -3.19
N THR A 267 9.90 15.05 -4.50
CA THR A 267 8.55 15.08 -5.08
C THR A 267 7.61 14.10 -4.37
N THR A 268 8.05 12.87 -4.12
CA THR A 268 7.24 11.83 -3.47
C THR A 268 6.84 12.21 -2.04
N GLU A 269 7.77 12.71 -1.21
CA GLU A 269 7.45 13.15 0.15
C GLU A 269 6.45 14.31 0.16
N ARG A 270 6.69 15.31 -0.68
CA ARG A 270 5.81 16.48 -0.77
C ARG A 270 4.41 16.10 -1.25
N VAL A 271 4.32 15.18 -2.21
CA VAL A 271 3.04 14.64 -2.68
C VAL A 271 2.35 13.83 -1.59
N LEU A 272 3.04 12.94 -0.88
CA LEU A 272 2.49 12.18 0.24
C LEU A 272 1.91 13.06 1.35
N ARG A 273 2.51 14.22 1.60
CA ARG A 273 2.02 15.20 2.59
C ARG A 273 0.74 15.91 2.15
N GLY A 274 0.56 16.14 0.85
CA GLY A 274 -0.54 16.92 0.31
C GLY A 274 -1.67 16.09 -0.30
N ALA A 275 -1.46 14.83 -0.61
CA ALA A 275 -2.46 13.99 -1.27
C ALA A 275 -3.65 13.67 -0.36
N HIS A 276 -4.87 13.77 -0.87
CA HIS A 276 -6.11 13.47 -0.15
C HIS A 276 -6.60 12.04 -0.40
N CYS A 277 -6.04 11.34 -1.38
CA CYS A 277 -6.35 9.94 -1.67
C CYS A 277 -5.24 8.98 -1.23
N ALA A 278 -5.49 7.68 -1.32
CA ALA A 278 -4.46 6.68 -1.12
C ALA A 278 -3.31 6.85 -2.14
N VAL A 279 -2.07 6.60 -1.70
CA VAL A 279 -0.88 6.73 -2.54
C VAL A 279 -0.11 5.41 -2.58
N LEU A 280 0.08 4.85 -3.76
CA LEU A 280 0.92 3.68 -3.98
C LEU A 280 2.30 4.14 -4.47
N ALA A 281 3.31 3.99 -3.62
CA ALA A 281 4.70 4.25 -3.97
C ALA A 281 5.37 2.95 -4.44
N ILE A 282 5.96 2.97 -5.62
CA ILE A 282 6.57 1.82 -6.28
C ILE A 282 8.06 2.12 -6.46
N PRO A 283 8.96 1.36 -5.81
CA PRO A 283 10.39 1.51 -6.04
C PRO A 283 10.74 1.13 -7.49
N ALA A 284 11.54 1.97 -8.15
CA ALA A 284 12.10 1.61 -9.45
C ALA A 284 12.97 0.34 -9.30
N SER A 285 12.76 -0.63 -10.17
CA SER A 285 13.62 -1.81 -10.26
C SER A 285 15.03 -1.38 -10.71
N ARG A 286 16.05 -1.95 -10.09
CA ARG A 286 17.43 -1.82 -10.58
C ARG A 286 17.59 -2.61 -11.87
#